data_9078d8743a06c4600ba2519c43327c88
#
_entry.id   9078d8743a06c4600ba2519c43327c88
#
_cell.length_a   1.000
_cell.length_b   1.000
_cell.length_c   1.000
_cell.angle_alpha   90.00
_cell.angle_beta   90.00
_cell.angle_gamma   90.00
#
_symmetry.space_group_name_H-M   'P 1'
#
loop_
_entity.id
_entity.type
_entity.pdbx_description
1 polymer ?
#
loop_
_entity_poly.entity_id
_entity_poly.type
_entity_poly.pdbx_seq_one_letter_code
_entity_poly.pdbx_strand_id
1 'polypeptide(L)'
;MPLRDALQAAIARLTAERVPSPRLNAETLLMFTLNCDRAYLYAHPERGLTAEEQSRYDEALTQRAKGVPAQYITGHQEFWGLDLIVSPAVLIPRPETEHLIETVLRLAGTLKSPIIADVGTGSGAIALALAKELPNAEIHATDNSPAALEIAEANAARLQLEFRKSNQHAPERRLFFHDTDLLRGLEGKGFDLVVSNPPYVGESEEDEVQLEVRKFEPRNAVFAGPSGLEVIEKLIPAAEQALKPGGYLVLEVSGTIAEGVRALLAGWDDITILKDLQGILRVASARKPAIG
;
A
#
# COMPACT_ATOMS: atom_id res chain seq x y z
N MET A 1 13.59 25.03 -23.85
CA MET A 1 12.39 24.53 -24.56
C MET A 1 11.16 24.93 -23.77
N PRO A 2 10.07 25.47 -24.39
CA PRO A 2 8.81 25.78 -23.71
C PRO A 2 8.20 24.55 -23.05
N LEU A 3 7.46 24.70 -21.93
CA LEU A 3 6.81 23.58 -21.20
C LEU A 3 5.90 22.78 -22.10
N ARG A 4 5.09 23.47 -22.93
CA ARG A 4 4.21 22.81 -23.90
C ARG A 4 4.98 21.87 -24.83
N ASP A 5 6.10 22.32 -25.36
CA ASP A 5 6.87 21.55 -26.35
C ASP A 5 7.64 20.42 -25.65
N ALA A 6 8.14 20.65 -24.43
CA ALA A 6 8.76 19.61 -23.60
C ALA A 6 7.78 18.48 -23.27
N LEU A 7 6.55 18.85 -22.87
CA LEU A 7 5.50 17.89 -22.55
C LEU A 7 5.09 17.08 -23.78
N GLN A 8 4.90 17.71 -24.94
CA GLN A 8 4.55 17.01 -26.19
C GLN A 8 5.66 16.04 -26.63
N ALA A 9 6.92 16.46 -26.56
CA ALA A 9 8.05 15.59 -26.86
C ALA A 9 8.13 14.38 -25.92
N ALA A 10 7.90 14.60 -24.62
CA ALA A 10 7.87 13.55 -23.62
C ALA A 10 6.74 12.56 -23.86
N ILE A 11 5.53 13.02 -24.16
CA ILE A 11 4.39 12.16 -24.49
C ILE A 11 4.71 11.31 -25.72
N ALA A 12 5.27 11.91 -26.77
CA ALA A 12 5.64 11.18 -27.99
C ALA A 12 6.70 10.11 -27.70
N ARG A 13 7.73 10.44 -26.90
CA ARG A 13 8.78 9.52 -26.47
C ARG A 13 8.19 8.33 -25.70
N LEU A 14 7.41 8.60 -24.62
CA LEU A 14 6.84 7.54 -23.79
C LEU A 14 5.82 6.68 -24.56
N THR A 15 5.11 7.26 -25.55
CA THR A 15 4.23 6.52 -26.46
C THR A 15 5.03 5.55 -27.35
N ALA A 16 6.13 6.00 -27.92
CA ALA A 16 7.01 5.17 -28.75
C ALA A 16 7.61 4.00 -27.96
N GLU A 17 7.93 4.23 -26.68
CA GLU A 17 8.44 3.23 -25.73
C GLU A 17 7.32 2.36 -25.11
N ARG A 18 6.06 2.53 -25.53
CA ARG A 18 4.88 1.77 -25.07
C ARG A 18 4.65 1.86 -23.57
N VAL A 19 5.02 2.97 -22.93
CA VAL A 19 4.74 3.24 -21.53
C VAL A 19 3.23 3.43 -21.34
N PRO A 20 2.58 2.75 -20.38
CA PRO A 20 1.17 2.96 -20.09
C PRO A 20 0.89 4.41 -19.71
N SER A 21 -0.27 4.96 -20.10
CA SER A 21 -0.70 6.32 -19.78
C SER A 21 0.40 7.38 -20.01
N PRO A 22 0.95 7.52 -21.24
CA PRO A 22 2.15 8.32 -21.50
C PRO A 22 1.99 9.79 -21.15
N ARG A 23 0.79 10.37 -21.35
CA ARG A 23 0.48 11.75 -20.95
C ARG A 23 0.57 11.93 -19.44
N LEU A 24 -0.09 11.05 -18.66
CA LEU A 24 -0.07 11.12 -17.19
C LEU A 24 1.36 11.03 -16.66
N ASN A 25 2.14 10.08 -17.17
CA ASN A 25 3.54 9.92 -16.77
C ASN A 25 4.38 11.16 -17.11
N ALA A 26 4.25 11.69 -18.33
CA ALA A 26 4.99 12.89 -18.74
C ALA A 26 4.63 14.12 -17.87
N GLU A 27 3.34 14.33 -17.57
CA GLU A 27 2.88 15.42 -16.69
C GLU A 27 3.42 15.22 -15.26
N THR A 28 3.28 14.03 -14.68
CA THR A 28 3.75 13.72 -13.32
C THR A 28 5.27 13.98 -13.17
N LEU A 29 6.07 13.50 -14.13
CA LEU A 29 7.52 13.70 -14.08
C LEU A 29 7.91 15.17 -14.30
N LEU A 30 7.16 15.91 -15.12
CA LEU A 30 7.41 17.34 -15.31
C LEU A 30 7.03 18.14 -14.07
N MET A 31 5.89 17.85 -13.44
CA MET A 31 5.48 18.47 -12.18
C MET A 31 6.52 18.21 -11.08
N PHE A 32 7.00 16.98 -10.97
CA PHE A 32 8.08 16.63 -10.03
C PHE A 32 9.36 17.41 -10.30
N THR A 33 9.79 17.48 -11.57
CA THR A 33 11.00 18.20 -11.98
C THR A 33 10.94 19.69 -11.61
N LEU A 34 9.77 20.31 -11.76
CA LEU A 34 9.55 21.72 -11.53
C LEU A 34 9.08 22.06 -10.11
N ASN A 35 8.79 21.06 -9.30
CA ASN A 35 8.13 21.19 -8.00
C ASN A 35 6.88 22.07 -8.08
N CYS A 36 5.97 21.73 -9.00
CA CYS A 36 4.74 22.48 -9.26
C CYS A 36 3.54 21.56 -9.43
N ASP A 37 2.34 22.10 -9.44
CA ASP A 37 1.11 21.38 -9.71
C ASP A 37 0.73 21.37 -11.21
N ARG A 38 -0.32 20.61 -11.53
CA ARG A 38 -0.85 20.52 -12.90
C ARG A 38 -1.39 21.85 -13.39
N ALA A 39 -2.00 22.67 -12.50
CA ALA A 39 -2.54 23.97 -12.86
C ALA A 39 -1.43 24.90 -13.35
N TYR A 40 -0.28 24.88 -12.69
CA TYR A 40 0.90 25.64 -13.11
C TYR A 40 1.36 25.28 -14.52
N LEU A 41 1.44 23.98 -14.86
CA LEU A 41 1.88 23.53 -16.20
C LEU A 41 1.00 24.11 -17.30
N TYR A 42 -0.31 24.13 -17.09
CA TYR A 42 -1.28 24.60 -18.07
C TYR A 42 -1.45 26.13 -18.09
N ALA A 43 -1.13 26.81 -17.00
CA ALA A 43 -1.16 28.26 -16.93
C ALA A 43 0.08 28.91 -17.54
N HIS A 44 1.21 28.19 -17.68
CA HIS A 44 2.49 28.73 -18.14
C HIS A 44 3.10 27.92 -19.29
N PRO A 45 2.36 27.60 -20.37
CA PRO A 45 2.81 26.70 -21.43
C PRO A 45 4.04 27.22 -22.21
N GLU A 46 4.25 28.53 -22.24
CA GLU A 46 5.38 29.22 -22.91
C GLU A 46 6.62 29.38 -22.01
N ARG A 47 6.52 29.07 -20.70
CA ARG A 47 7.68 29.10 -19.81
C ARG A 47 8.78 28.16 -20.31
N GLY A 48 9.99 28.67 -20.48
CA GLY A 48 11.15 27.86 -20.86
C GLY A 48 11.70 27.04 -19.70
N LEU A 49 12.06 25.77 -19.93
CA LEU A 49 12.88 25.01 -19.00
C LEU A 49 14.30 25.56 -18.95
N THR A 50 14.89 25.65 -17.77
CA THR A 50 16.33 25.86 -17.63
C THR A 50 17.11 24.62 -18.10
N ALA A 51 18.41 24.73 -18.31
CA ALA A 51 19.23 23.58 -18.70
C ALA A 51 19.22 22.49 -17.64
N GLU A 52 19.20 22.86 -16.36
CA GLU A 52 19.15 21.92 -15.23
C GLU A 52 17.79 21.21 -15.16
N GLU A 53 16.68 21.93 -15.27
CA GLU A 53 15.34 21.36 -15.31
C GLU A 53 15.16 20.40 -16.49
N GLN A 54 15.67 20.79 -17.68
CA GLN A 54 15.64 19.93 -18.85
C GLN A 54 16.41 18.63 -18.60
N SER A 55 17.62 18.72 -18.04
CA SER A 55 18.45 17.55 -17.74
C SER A 55 17.76 16.60 -16.75
N ARG A 56 17.20 17.12 -15.66
CA ARG A 56 16.47 16.32 -14.67
C ARG A 56 15.23 15.66 -15.26
N TYR A 57 14.50 16.39 -16.11
CA TYR A 57 13.32 15.85 -16.78
C TYR A 57 13.68 14.73 -17.75
N ASP A 58 14.74 14.92 -18.56
CA ASP A 58 15.23 13.92 -19.52
C ASP A 58 15.75 12.65 -18.83
N GLU A 59 16.37 12.79 -17.65
CA GLU A 59 16.77 11.66 -16.81
C GLU A 59 15.56 10.88 -16.30
N ALA A 60 14.55 11.57 -15.74
CA ALA A 60 13.32 10.97 -15.27
C ALA A 60 12.56 10.24 -16.40
N LEU A 61 12.45 10.85 -17.57
CA LEU A 61 11.88 10.21 -18.76
C LEU A 61 12.67 8.98 -19.21
N THR A 62 14.01 9.02 -19.08
CA THR A 62 14.87 7.89 -19.43
C THR A 62 14.65 6.70 -18.48
N GLN A 63 14.52 6.96 -17.19
CA GLN A 63 14.19 5.92 -16.20
C GLN A 63 12.79 5.35 -16.49
N ARG A 64 11.79 6.20 -16.74
CA ARG A 64 10.42 5.77 -17.04
C ARG A 64 10.35 4.93 -18.32
N ALA A 65 11.07 5.30 -19.36
CA ALA A 65 11.17 4.54 -20.61
C ALA A 65 11.80 3.14 -20.43
N LYS A 66 12.66 2.96 -19.42
CA LYS A 66 13.20 1.66 -19.01
C LYS A 66 12.21 0.83 -18.17
N GLY A 67 11.03 1.36 -17.89
CA GLY A 67 9.96 0.69 -17.14
C GLY A 67 9.97 0.99 -15.64
N VAL A 68 10.86 1.84 -15.12
CA VAL A 68 10.83 2.24 -13.69
C VAL A 68 9.50 2.93 -13.40
N PRO A 69 8.73 2.51 -12.37
CA PRO A 69 7.50 3.18 -11.99
C PRO A 69 7.70 4.68 -11.73
N ALA A 70 6.77 5.52 -12.18
CA ALA A 70 6.86 6.96 -11.97
C ALA A 70 6.97 7.31 -10.48
N GLN A 71 6.30 6.56 -9.62
CA GLN A 71 6.32 6.71 -8.17
C GLN A 71 7.71 6.48 -7.56
N TYR A 72 8.47 5.53 -8.10
CA TYR A 72 9.87 5.34 -7.65
C TYR A 72 10.82 6.39 -8.19
N ILE A 73 10.52 6.99 -9.36
CA ILE A 73 11.29 8.11 -9.90
C ILE A 73 11.04 9.38 -9.07
N THR A 74 9.79 9.63 -8.70
CA THR A 74 9.40 10.79 -7.88
C THR A 74 9.65 10.58 -6.40
N GLY A 75 9.72 9.33 -5.94
CA GLY A 75 9.82 8.95 -4.53
C GLY A 75 8.51 9.05 -3.76
N HIS A 76 7.37 9.32 -4.43
CA HIS A 76 6.10 9.63 -3.80
C HIS A 76 4.90 8.91 -4.43
N GLN A 77 3.93 8.54 -3.58
CA GLN A 77 2.61 8.04 -3.95
C GLN A 77 1.55 8.65 -3.04
N GLU A 78 0.51 9.19 -3.63
CA GLU A 78 -0.69 9.59 -2.89
C GLU A 78 -1.54 8.35 -2.58
N PHE A 79 -2.01 8.22 -1.32
CA PHE A 79 -2.90 7.18 -0.86
C PHE A 79 -3.75 7.72 0.30
N TRP A 80 -5.06 7.62 0.22
CA TRP A 80 -6.00 8.10 1.25
C TRP A 80 -5.78 9.59 1.63
N GLY A 81 -5.49 10.42 0.66
CA GLY A 81 -5.15 11.83 0.89
C GLY A 81 -3.82 12.07 1.63
N LEU A 82 -2.97 11.05 1.74
CA LEU A 82 -1.62 11.12 2.32
C LEU A 82 -0.57 11.10 1.20
N ASP A 83 0.40 11.99 1.27
CA ASP A 83 1.57 11.96 0.38
C ASP A 83 2.66 11.08 1.02
N LEU A 84 2.78 9.84 0.56
CA LEU A 84 3.67 8.83 1.11
C LEU A 84 4.98 8.71 0.32
N ILE A 85 6.09 8.60 1.02
CA ILE A 85 7.37 8.20 0.48
C ILE A 85 7.27 6.73 0.05
N VAL A 86 7.75 6.45 -1.16
CA VAL A 86 7.88 5.09 -1.68
C VAL A 86 9.25 4.88 -2.33
N SER A 87 9.73 3.65 -2.30
CA SER A 87 10.99 3.23 -2.92
C SER A 87 10.89 1.77 -3.33
N PRO A 88 11.87 1.20 -4.05
CA PRO A 88 11.91 -0.22 -4.37
C PRO A 88 11.91 -1.17 -3.16
N ALA A 89 11.93 -0.66 -1.93
CA ALA A 89 11.81 -1.45 -0.71
C ALA A 89 10.36 -1.81 -0.34
N VAL A 90 9.36 -1.13 -0.93
CA VAL A 90 7.93 -1.29 -0.59
C VAL A 90 7.06 -1.40 -1.83
N LEU A 91 5.95 -2.11 -1.72
CA LEU A 91 4.88 -2.08 -2.72
C LEU A 91 4.34 -0.65 -2.84
N ILE A 92 4.14 -0.16 -4.05
CA ILE A 92 3.46 1.12 -4.28
C ILE A 92 2.00 0.98 -3.85
N PRO A 93 1.49 1.79 -2.89
CA PRO A 93 0.09 1.72 -2.48
C PRO A 93 -0.88 1.82 -3.66
N ARG A 94 -1.89 0.95 -3.68
CA ARG A 94 -2.88 0.86 -4.77
C ARG A 94 -4.20 1.52 -4.35
N PRO A 95 -4.90 2.20 -5.28
CA PRO A 95 -6.21 2.79 -4.98
C PRO A 95 -7.23 1.74 -4.47
N GLU A 96 -7.15 0.50 -4.95
CA GLU A 96 -8.04 -0.59 -4.55
C GLU A 96 -7.92 -0.92 -3.05
N THR A 97 -6.74 -0.70 -2.45
CA THR A 97 -6.50 -0.90 -1.01
C THR A 97 -7.29 0.09 -0.15
N GLU A 98 -7.78 1.19 -0.71
CA GLU A 98 -8.66 2.13 0.02
C GLU A 98 -9.98 1.48 0.45
N HIS A 99 -10.52 0.52 -0.31
CA HIS A 99 -11.70 -0.26 0.10
C HIS A 99 -11.48 -1.09 1.37
N LEU A 100 -10.22 -1.49 1.62
CA LEU A 100 -9.86 -2.16 2.86
C LEU A 100 -9.95 -1.17 4.04
N ILE A 101 -9.47 0.06 3.87
CA ILE A 101 -9.60 1.13 4.88
C ILE A 101 -11.07 1.41 5.18
N GLU A 102 -11.92 1.60 4.16
CA GLU A 102 -13.36 1.81 4.33
C GLU A 102 -14.02 0.68 5.14
N THR A 103 -13.63 -0.57 4.85
CA THR A 103 -14.14 -1.74 5.57
C THR A 103 -13.73 -1.72 7.04
N VAL A 104 -12.46 -1.43 7.32
CA VAL A 104 -11.94 -1.31 8.70
C VAL A 104 -12.65 -0.20 9.47
N LEU A 105 -12.79 0.99 8.89
CA LEU A 105 -13.48 2.13 9.52
C LEU A 105 -14.94 1.79 9.86
N ARG A 106 -15.64 1.09 8.97
CA ARG A 106 -17.01 0.64 9.20
C ARG A 106 -17.09 -0.36 10.37
N LEU A 107 -16.18 -1.32 10.44
CA LEU A 107 -16.13 -2.33 11.51
C LEU A 107 -15.67 -1.73 12.85
N ALA A 108 -14.73 -0.78 12.82
CA ALA A 108 -14.24 -0.08 14.01
C ALA A 108 -15.22 0.97 14.56
N GLY A 109 -16.19 1.42 13.77
CA GLY A 109 -17.01 2.60 14.08
C GLY A 109 -17.80 2.56 15.39
N THR A 110 -17.97 1.39 16.01
CA THR A 110 -18.62 1.25 17.33
C THR A 110 -17.63 1.17 18.49
N LEU A 111 -16.32 1.08 18.20
CA LEU A 111 -15.27 0.89 19.19
C LEU A 111 -14.67 2.25 19.60
N LYS A 112 -14.55 2.49 20.91
CA LYS A 112 -14.02 3.77 21.42
C LYS A 112 -12.50 3.90 21.23
N SER A 113 -11.77 2.82 21.39
CA SER A 113 -10.31 2.76 21.29
C SER A 113 -9.91 1.39 20.76
N PRO A 114 -10.09 1.12 19.46
CA PRO A 114 -9.78 -0.18 18.88
C PRO A 114 -8.28 -0.46 18.90
N ILE A 115 -7.92 -1.73 19.11
CA ILE A 115 -6.55 -2.22 18.96
C ILE A 115 -6.47 -2.92 17.60
N ILE A 116 -5.63 -2.43 16.69
CA ILE A 116 -5.58 -2.86 15.29
C ILE A 116 -4.17 -3.33 14.95
N ALA A 117 -4.06 -4.47 14.27
CA ALA A 117 -2.80 -4.88 13.64
C ALA A 117 -2.88 -4.66 12.12
N ASP A 118 -1.87 -4.02 11.54
CA ASP A 118 -1.62 -3.94 10.09
C ASP A 118 -0.44 -4.85 9.76
N VAL A 119 -0.70 -5.97 9.09
CA VAL A 119 0.28 -7.03 8.81
C VAL A 119 0.82 -6.91 7.40
N GLY A 120 2.15 -6.81 7.27
CA GLY A 120 2.81 -6.51 5.99
C GLY A 120 2.61 -5.04 5.64
N THR A 121 2.95 -4.13 6.56
CA THR A 121 2.61 -2.70 6.47
C THR A 121 3.28 -1.98 5.29
N GLY A 122 4.39 -2.51 4.76
CA GLY A 122 5.11 -1.92 3.63
C GLY A 122 5.51 -0.47 3.88
N SER A 123 4.96 0.46 3.09
CA SER A 123 5.17 1.90 3.26
C SER A 123 4.45 2.51 4.47
N GLY A 124 3.69 1.71 5.22
CA GLY A 124 2.83 2.19 6.30
C GLY A 124 1.46 2.69 5.82
N ALA A 125 1.10 2.53 4.56
CA ALA A 125 -0.08 3.15 3.96
C ALA A 125 -1.37 2.89 4.74
N ILE A 126 -1.65 1.63 5.10
CA ILE A 126 -2.84 1.23 5.86
C ILE A 126 -2.75 1.74 7.30
N ALA A 127 -1.64 1.45 8.00
CA ALA A 127 -1.46 1.84 9.39
C ALA A 127 -1.58 3.36 9.59
N LEU A 128 -0.96 4.16 8.71
CA LEU A 128 -0.96 5.62 8.79
C LEU A 128 -2.32 6.23 8.45
N ALA A 129 -3.01 5.69 7.44
CA ALA A 129 -4.38 6.08 7.13
C ALA A 129 -5.31 5.82 8.33
N LEU A 130 -5.24 4.63 8.93
CA LEU A 130 -6.03 4.28 10.11
C LEU A 130 -5.66 5.13 11.32
N ALA A 131 -4.37 5.44 11.55
CA ALA A 131 -3.94 6.30 12.64
C ALA A 131 -4.52 7.73 12.53
N LYS A 132 -4.67 8.23 11.29
CA LYS A 132 -5.26 9.55 11.03
C LYS A 132 -6.78 9.55 11.23
N GLU A 133 -7.48 8.52 10.74
CA GLU A 133 -8.94 8.40 10.81
C GLU A 133 -9.44 8.00 12.22
N LEU A 134 -8.65 7.22 12.95
CA LEU A 134 -8.98 6.69 14.26
C LEU A 134 -7.99 7.17 15.34
N PRO A 135 -8.03 8.44 15.75
CA PRO A 135 -7.00 9.03 16.63
C PRO A 135 -6.92 8.37 18.02
N ASN A 136 -7.94 7.62 18.41
CA ASN A 136 -7.97 6.84 19.67
C ASN A 136 -7.55 5.38 19.48
N ALA A 137 -7.29 4.91 18.26
CA ALA A 137 -6.86 3.54 18.02
C ALA A 137 -5.42 3.30 18.50
N GLU A 138 -5.15 2.09 18.98
CA GLU A 138 -3.80 1.56 19.14
C GLU A 138 -3.48 0.71 17.91
N ILE A 139 -2.46 1.09 17.15
CA ILE A 139 -2.12 0.45 15.87
C ILE A 139 -0.74 -0.19 15.94
N HIS A 140 -0.68 -1.47 15.61
CA HIS A 140 0.53 -2.26 15.52
C HIS A 140 0.79 -2.63 14.07
N ALA A 141 1.76 -1.98 13.44
CA ALA A 141 2.19 -2.23 12.08
C ALA A 141 3.36 -3.22 12.09
N THR A 142 3.22 -4.34 11.39
CA THR A 142 4.26 -5.37 11.32
C THR A 142 4.77 -5.51 9.89
N ASP A 143 6.07 -5.78 9.74
CA ASP A 143 6.68 -6.19 8.47
C ASP A 143 7.93 -7.01 8.77
N ASN A 144 8.26 -7.96 7.90
CA ASN A 144 9.48 -8.76 8.00
C ASN A 144 10.65 -8.16 7.19
N SER A 145 10.45 -6.99 6.58
CA SER A 145 11.45 -6.22 5.86
C SER A 145 11.85 -4.97 6.67
N PRO A 146 13.04 -4.93 7.27
CA PRO A 146 13.53 -3.74 7.94
C PRO A 146 13.54 -2.49 7.04
N ALA A 147 13.84 -2.68 5.74
CA ALA A 147 13.82 -1.58 4.77
C ALA A 147 12.40 -1.02 4.52
N ALA A 148 11.37 -1.87 4.57
CA ALA A 148 9.98 -1.41 4.50
C ALA A 148 9.60 -0.62 5.75
N LEU A 149 9.99 -1.09 6.93
CA LEU A 149 9.75 -0.38 8.20
C LEU A 149 10.44 0.98 8.25
N GLU A 150 11.66 1.11 7.69
CA GLU A 150 12.33 2.41 7.58
C GLU A 150 11.49 3.41 6.76
N ILE A 151 10.86 2.96 5.66
CA ILE A 151 9.97 3.80 4.86
C ILE A 151 8.69 4.14 5.63
N ALA A 152 8.07 3.17 6.31
CA ALA A 152 6.87 3.40 7.12
C ALA A 152 7.12 4.41 8.25
N GLU A 153 8.25 4.30 8.94
CA GLU A 153 8.68 5.23 9.98
C GLU A 153 8.95 6.65 9.42
N ALA A 154 9.62 6.73 8.26
CA ALA A 154 9.84 8.01 7.57
C ALA A 154 8.51 8.68 7.19
N ASN A 155 7.53 7.89 6.72
CA ASN A 155 6.19 8.36 6.44
C ASN A 155 5.44 8.82 7.68
N ALA A 156 5.51 8.07 8.79
CA ALA A 156 4.92 8.48 10.07
C ALA A 156 5.51 9.81 10.56
N ALA A 157 6.84 9.95 10.50
CA ALA A 157 7.53 11.18 10.88
C ALA A 157 7.12 12.38 9.99
N ARG A 158 7.05 12.17 8.67
CA ARG A 158 6.62 13.18 7.70
C ARG A 158 5.18 13.66 7.95
N LEU A 159 4.30 12.74 8.32
CA LEU A 159 2.89 13.03 8.64
C LEU A 159 2.71 13.53 10.09
N GLN A 160 3.79 13.71 10.84
CA GLN A 160 3.80 14.14 12.24
C GLN A 160 3.00 13.21 13.17
N LEU A 161 2.92 11.92 12.81
CA LEU A 161 2.32 10.89 13.63
C LEU A 161 3.37 10.37 14.61
N GLU A 162 3.08 10.43 15.89
CA GLU A 162 3.97 9.88 16.91
C GLU A 162 3.92 8.37 16.92
N PHE A 163 5.08 7.74 16.76
CA PHE A 163 5.22 6.28 16.70
C PHE A 163 6.29 5.77 17.66
N ARG A 164 6.32 4.44 17.85
CA ARG A 164 7.28 3.72 18.68
C ARG A 164 7.78 2.45 17.98
N LYS A 165 9.07 2.16 18.15
CA LYS A 165 9.64 0.83 17.87
C LYS A 165 9.38 -0.10 19.05
N SER A 166 9.24 -1.38 18.81
CA SER A 166 8.88 -2.40 19.81
C SER A 166 9.77 -2.43 21.06
N ASN A 167 10.99 -1.88 20.97
CA ASN A 167 11.97 -1.86 22.07
C ASN A 167 12.03 -0.55 22.90
N GLN A 168 11.12 0.42 22.65
CA GLN A 168 11.12 1.72 23.32
C GLN A 168 9.98 1.84 24.35
N HIS A 169 10.21 2.47 25.52
CA HIS A 169 9.20 2.78 26.52
C HIS A 169 8.70 4.22 26.35
N ALA A 170 7.44 4.39 25.91
CA ALA A 170 6.76 5.69 25.84
C ALA A 170 5.24 5.49 25.95
N PRO A 171 4.64 5.75 27.12
CA PRO A 171 3.26 5.33 27.43
C PRO A 171 2.14 6.05 26.66
N GLU A 172 2.44 7.16 25.97
CA GLU A 172 1.41 7.98 25.31
C GLU A 172 1.27 7.72 23.80
N ARG A 173 2.13 6.88 23.22
CA ARG A 173 2.13 6.62 21.76
C ARG A 173 1.24 5.45 21.43
N ARG A 174 0.52 5.57 20.31
CA ARG A 174 -0.51 4.62 19.87
C ARG A 174 -0.19 3.95 18.53
N LEU A 175 0.91 4.29 17.87
CA LEU A 175 1.41 3.66 16.66
C LEU A 175 2.73 2.96 16.94
N PHE A 176 2.80 1.66 16.62
CA PHE A 176 3.93 0.79 16.93
C PHE A 176 4.39 0.07 15.67
N PHE A 177 5.68 0.13 15.38
CA PHE A 177 6.29 -0.65 14.30
C PHE A 177 7.06 -1.85 14.87
N HIS A 178 6.85 -3.02 14.27
CA HIS A 178 7.41 -4.30 14.69
C HIS A 178 8.13 -4.97 13.52
N ASP A 179 9.42 -5.23 13.68
CA ASP A 179 10.20 -6.09 12.79
C ASP A 179 9.90 -7.55 13.16
N THR A 180 8.94 -8.14 12.45
CA THR A 180 8.49 -9.49 12.73
C THR A 180 7.75 -10.11 11.55
N ASP A 181 7.78 -11.44 11.48
CA ASP A 181 7.00 -12.21 10.52
C ASP A 181 5.56 -12.36 11.01
N LEU A 182 4.62 -11.87 10.21
CA LEU A 182 3.19 -11.82 10.52
C LEU A 182 2.92 -11.17 11.88
N LEU A 183 2.41 -11.95 12.85
CA LEU A 183 2.04 -11.50 14.20
C LEU A 183 2.87 -12.16 15.29
N ARG A 184 4.06 -12.68 14.98
CA ARG A 184 4.93 -13.33 15.95
C ARG A 184 5.29 -12.37 17.09
N GLY A 185 5.07 -12.82 18.33
CA GLY A 185 5.29 -12.01 19.54
C GLY A 185 4.15 -11.06 19.91
N LEU A 186 3.08 -11.08 19.10
CA LEU A 186 1.85 -10.33 19.35
C LEU A 186 0.65 -11.25 19.60
N GLU A 187 0.88 -12.54 19.74
CA GLU A 187 -0.14 -13.55 20.07
C GLU A 187 -0.78 -13.18 21.43
N GLY A 188 -2.09 -13.29 21.52
CA GLY A 188 -2.82 -12.97 22.75
C GLY A 188 -2.89 -11.47 23.09
N LYS A 189 -2.41 -10.57 22.21
CA LYS A 189 -2.55 -9.12 22.38
C LYS A 189 -4.03 -8.69 22.48
N GLY A 190 -4.92 -9.47 21.85
CA GLY A 190 -6.36 -9.21 21.88
C GLY A 190 -6.76 -8.08 20.95
N PHE A 191 -6.33 -8.14 19.69
CA PHE A 191 -6.71 -7.19 18.66
C PHE A 191 -8.22 -7.21 18.42
N ASP A 192 -8.79 -6.03 18.18
CA ASP A 192 -10.14 -5.85 17.66
C ASP A 192 -10.21 -6.19 16.17
N LEU A 193 -9.16 -5.74 15.43
CA LEU A 193 -9.03 -6.00 14.00
C LEU A 193 -7.59 -6.38 13.65
N VAL A 194 -7.45 -7.37 12.77
CA VAL A 194 -6.22 -7.67 12.04
C VAL A 194 -6.48 -7.36 10.58
N VAL A 195 -5.65 -6.54 9.99
CA VAL A 195 -5.79 -6.02 8.62
C VAL A 195 -4.54 -6.37 7.84
N SER A 196 -4.66 -6.71 6.57
CA SER A 196 -3.51 -6.95 5.71
C SER A 196 -3.86 -6.77 4.23
N ASN A 197 -2.92 -6.21 3.48
CA ASN A 197 -2.80 -6.41 2.04
C ASN A 197 -1.63 -7.38 1.82
N PRO A 198 -1.83 -8.69 1.94
CA PRO A 198 -0.76 -9.66 1.81
C PRO A 198 -0.39 -9.87 0.34
N PRO A 199 0.80 -10.38 0.00
CA PRO A 199 1.06 -10.89 -1.33
C PRO A 199 0.06 -12.02 -1.65
N TYR A 200 -0.52 -11.97 -2.84
CA TYR A 200 -1.58 -12.89 -3.27
C TYR A 200 -1.46 -13.33 -4.73
N VAL A 201 -0.39 -12.98 -5.42
CA VAL A 201 -0.16 -13.44 -6.80
C VAL A 201 0.50 -14.80 -6.79
N GLY A 202 -0.12 -15.76 -7.50
CA GLY A 202 0.46 -17.09 -7.73
C GLY A 202 1.58 -17.06 -8.77
N GLU A 203 2.55 -17.94 -8.66
CA GLU A 203 3.65 -18.04 -9.64
C GLU A 203 3.14 -18.32 -11.06
N SER A 204 2.02 -19.03 -11.20
CA SER A 204 1.38 -19.29 -12.50
C SER A 204 0.80 -18.03 -13.15
N GLU A 205 0.54 -16.98 -12.40
CA GLU A 205 -0.01 -15.70 -12.85
C GLU A 205 1.09 -14.66 -13.15
N GLU A 206 2.38 -15.01 -12.96
CA GLU A 206 3.50 -14.05 -13.10
C GLU A 206 3.49 -13.34 -14.45
N ASP A 207 3.16 -14.04 -15.53
CA ASP A 207 3.13 -13.44 -16.87
C ASP A 207 1.98 -12.47 -17.11
N GLU A 208 0.94 -12.51 -16.28
CA GLU A 208 -0.21 -11.59 -16.31
C GLU A 208 0.06 -10.31 -15.53
N VAL A 209 1.03 -10.34 -14.59
CA VAL A 209 1.42 -9.16 -13.81
C VAL A 209 2.15 -8.15 -14.69
N GLN A 210 1.82 -6.87 -14.55
CA GLN A 210 2.48 -5.80 -15.28
C GLN A 210 4.00 -5.87 -15.15
N LEU A 211 4.70 -5.68 -16.27
CA LEU A 211 6.16 -5.83 -16.32
C LEU A 211 6.88 -4.94 -15.30
N GLU A 212 6.38 -3.72 -15.07
CA GLU A 212 6.98 -2.79 -14.11
C GLU A 212 6.87 -3.30 -12.67
N VAL A 213 5.75 -3.94 -12.29
CA VAL A 213 5.56 -4.58 -10.98
C VAL A 213 6.54 -5.74 -10.82
N ARG A 214 6.57 -6.66 -11.79
CA ARG A 214 7.48 -7.83 -11.74
C ARG A 214 8.96 -7.45 -11.62
N LYS A 215 9.34 -6.35 -12.27
CA LYS A 215 10.75 -5.97 -12.43
C LYS A 215 11.28 -5.07 -11.32
N PHE A 216 10.44 -4.22 -10.75
CA PHE A 216 10.89 -3.15 -9.88
C PHE A 216 10.30 -3.19 -8.47
N GLU A 217 9.12 -3.80 -8.27
CA GLU A 217 8.54 -3.90 -6.95
C GLU A 217 9.07 -5.13 -6.18
N PRO A 218 9.09 -5.11 -4.83
CA PRO A 218 9.62 -6.23 -4.06
C PRO A 218 8.85 -7.52 -4.34
N ARG A 219 9.55 -8.55 -4.79
CA ARG A 219 8.92 -9.81 -5.19
C ARG A 219 8.10 -10.44 -4.06
N ASN A 220 8.60 -10.37 -2.83
CA ASN A 220 7.93 -10.90 -1.63
C ASN A 220 6.70 -10.09 -1.20
N ALA A 221 6.51 -8.87 -1.73
CA ALA A 221 5.30 -8.09 -1.51
C ALA A 221 4.21 -8.34 -2.57
N VAL A 222 4.54 -9.07 -3.65
CA VAL A 222 3.62 -9.37 -4.78
C VAL A 222 3.27 -10.84 -4.83
N PHE A 223 4.29 -11.71 -4.79
CA PHE A 223 4.14 -13.16 -5.02
C PHE A 223 4.09 -13.91 -3.70
N ALA A 224 3.06 -14.74 -3.52
CA ALA A 224 2.84 -15.52 -2.32
C ALA A 224 3.38 -16.96 -2.40
N GLY A 225 3.65 -17.44 -3.61
CA GLY A 225 4.02 -18.83 -3.88
C GLY A 225 3.21 -19.44 -5.03
N PRO A 226 3.17 -20.76 -5.18
CA PRO A 226 2.55 -21.42 -6.33
C PRO A 226 1.08 -21.08 -6.57
N SER A 227 0.26 -20.99 -5.52
CA SER A 227 -1.20 -20.80 -5.63
C SER A 227 -1.67 -19.38 -5.36
N GLY A 228 -0.82 -18.52 -4.75
CA GLY A 228 -1.21 -17.20 -4.27
C GLY A 228 -1.85 -17.19 -2.88
N LEU A 229 -2.06 -18.34 -2.26
CA LEU A 229 -2.69 -18.47 -0.94
C LEU A 229 -1.69 -18.67 0.20
N GLU A 230 -0.44 -18.96 -0.08
CA GLU A 230 0.55 -19.48 0.88
C GLU A 230 0.83 -18.52 2.05
N VAL A 231 0.71 -17.21 1.83
CA VAL A 231 0.87 -16.22 2.90
C VAL A 231 -0.41 -16.12 3.71
N ILE A 232 -1.58 -16.13 3.05
CA ILE A 232 -2.90 -16.05 3.71
C ILE A 232 -3.15 -17.30 4.56
N GLU A 233 -2.74 -18.50 4.11
CA GLU A 233 -2.81 -19.75 4.86
C GLU A 233 -2.06 -19.68 6.20
N LYS A 234 -0.98 -18.92 6.27
CA LYS A 234 -0.23 -18.67 7.51
C LYS A 234 -0.81 -17.53 8.33
N LEU A 235 -1.34 -16.50 7.66
CA LEU A 235 -1.86 -15.29 8.31
C LEU A 235 -3.17 -15.58 9.05
N ILE A 236 -4.08 -16.39 8.49
CA ILE A 236 -5.37 -16.71 9.13
C ILE A 236 -5.18 -17.32 10.53
N PRO A 237 -4.40 -18.40 10.73
CA PRO A 237 -4.18 -18.95 12.07
C PRO A 237 -3.41 -18.00 13.01
N ALA A 238 -2.49 -17.20 12.49
CA ALA A 238 -1.80 -16.18 13.29
C ALA A 238 -2.78 -15.09 13.77
N ALA A 239 -3.67 -14.64 12.89
CA ALA A 239 -4.72 -13.67 13.23
C ALA A 239 -5.71 -14.26 14.25
N GLU A 240 -6.08 -15.54 14.10
CA GLU A 240 -6.95 -16.22 15.06
C GLU A 240 -6.36 -16.22 16.47
N GLN A 241 -5.07 -16.43 16.61
CA GLN A 241 -4.39 -16.41 17.92
C GLN A 241 -4.29 -14.98 18.51
N ALA A 242 -4.14 -13.97 17.67
CA ALA A 242 -3.92 -12.60 18.07
C ALA A 242 -5.21 -11.80 18.31
N LEU A 243 -6.30 -12.14 17.61
CA LEU A 243 -7.62 -11.53 17.76
C LEU A 243 -8.29 -11.95 19.06
N LYS A 244 -9.01 -11.04 19.66
CA LYS A 244 -9.98 -11.35 20.71
C LYS A 244 -11.20 -12.09 20.12
N PRO A 245 -11.96 -12.86 20.93
CA PRO A 245 -13.23 -13.41 20.48
C PRO A 245 -14.15 -12.31 19.93
N GLY A 246 -14.73 -12.52 18.77
CA GLY A 246 -15.55 -11.53 18.07
C GLY A 246 -14.78 -10.44 17.33
N GLY A 247 -13.45 -10.45 17.34
CA GLY A 247 -12.60 -9.57 16.51
C GLY A 247 -12.63 -9.96 15.03
N TYR A 248 -12.23 -9.04 14.16
CA TYR A 248 -12.32 -9.22 12.71
C TYR A 248 -10.93 -9.34 12.04
N LEU A 249 -10.83 -10.25 11.08
CA LEU A 249 -9.78 -10.30 10.09
C LEU A 249 -10.29 -9.62 8.80
N VAL A 250 -9.49 -8.71 8.23
CA VAL A 250 -9.81 -7.99 6.99
C VAL A 250 -8.63 -8.10 6.04
N LEU A 251 -8.83 -8.68 4.87
CA LEU A 251 -7.79 -8.97 3.89
C LEU A 251 -8.11 -8.35 2.53
N GLU A 252 -7.11 -7.75 1.89
CA GLU A 252 -7.18 -7.54 0.45
C GLU A 252 -6.96 -8.87 -0.26
N VAL A 253 -7.73 -9.10 -1.35
CA VAL A 253 -7.67 -10.32 -2.15
C VAL A 253 -7.81 -9.98 -3.63
N SER A 254 -7.34 -10.86 -4.50
CA SER A 254 -7.70 -10.81 -5.93
C SER A 254 -8.96 -11.63 -6.21
N GLY A 255 -9.59 -11.36 -7.34
CA GLY A 255 -10.73 -12.17 -7.79
C GLY A 255 -10.39 -13.64 -7.99
N THR A 256 -9.13 -13.95 -8.35
CA THR A 256 -8.66 -15.31 -8.63
C THR A 256 -8.58 -16.17 -7.37
N ILE A 257 -8.17 -15.60 -6.24
CA ILE A 257 -8.00 -16.33 -4.97
C ILE A 257 -9.18 -16.22 -4.01
N ALA A 258 -10.18 -15.39 -4.30
CA ALA A 258 -11.26 -15.05 -3.37
C ALA A 258 -12.03 -16.28 -2.84
N GLU A 259 -12.32 -17.26 -3.68
CA GLU A 259 -13.00 -18.50 -3.25
C GLU A 259 -12.07 -19.40 -2.41
N GLY A 260 -10.78 -19.42 -2.71
CA GLY A 260 -9.78 -20.09 -1.87
C GLY A 260 -9.74 -19.48 -0.47
N VAL A 261 -9.72 -18.15 -0.39
CA VAL A 261 -9.75 -17.43 0.90
C VAL A 261 -11.06 -17.71 1.65
N ARG A 262 -12.21 -17.74 0.97
CA ARG A 262 -13.48 -18.14 1.59
C ARG A 262 -13.42 -19.54 2.20
N ALA A 263 -12.79 -20.49 1.50
CA ALA A 263 -12.62 -21.84 2.00
C ALA A 263 -11.70 -21.91 3.23
N LEU A 264 -10.61 -21.12 3.23
CA LEU A 264 -9.67 -21.04 4.38
C LEU A 264 -10.33 -20.41 5.62
N LEU A 265 -11.31 -19.55 5.43
CA LEU A 265 -12.07 -18.94 6.52
C LEU A 265 -13.23 -19.82 7.00
N ALA A 266 -13.35 -21.07 6.50
CA ALA A 266 -14.40 -21.99 6.99
C ALA A 266 -14.29 -22.16 8.51
N GLY A 267 -15.42 -21.91 9.22
CA GLY A 267 -15.46 -21.90 10.69
C GLY A 267 -15.37 -20.52 11.33
N TRP A 268 -15.09 -19.46 10.55
CA TRP A 268 -15.24 -18.08 11.00
C TRP A 268 -16.70 -17.61 10.81
N ASP A 269 -17.13 -16.64 11.63
CA ASP A 269 -18.43 -16.00 11.52
C ASP A 269 -18.42 -14.84 10.51
N ASP A 270 -19.57 -14.42 10.02
CA ASP A 270 -19.82 -13.19 9.24
C ASP A 270 -18.87 -13.03 8.03
N ILE A 271 -18.52 -14.12 7.35
CA ILE A 271 -17.63 -14.11 6.18
C ILE A 271 -18.26 -13.29 5.06
N THR A 272 -17.58 -12.23 4.64
CA THR A 272 -18.01 -11.35 3.55
C THR A 272 -16.85 -11.12 2.59
N ILE A 273 -17.11 -11.10 1.28
CA ILE A 273 -16.14 -10.68 0.29
C ILE A 273 -16.78 -9.57 -0.55
N LEU A 274 -16.24 -8.36 -0.43
CA LEU A 274 -16.73 -7.16 -1.10
C LEU A 274 -16.06 -6.98 -2.44
N LYS A 275 -16.82 -6.39 -3.38
CA LYS A 275 -16.34 -6.02 -4.70
C LYS A 275 -15.93 -4.56 -4.72
N ASP A 276 -14.92 -4.25 -5.55
CA ASP A 276 -14.58 -2.89 -5.93
C ASP A 276 -15.62 -2.30 -6.90
N LEU A 277 -15.39 -1.04 -7.30
CA LEU A 277 -16.26 -0.32 -8.25
C LEU A 277 -16.30 -0.95 -9.65
N GLN A 278 -15.34 -1.81 -9.98
CA GLN A 278 -15.30 -2.56 -11.24
C GLN A 278 -16.00 -3.92 -11.14
N GLY A 279 -16.52 -4.27 -9.95
CA GLY A 279 -17.19 -5.54 -9.69
C GLY A 279 -16.25 -6.71 -9.40
N ILE A 280 -14.96 -6.45 -9.18
CA ILE A 280 -13.94 -7.45 -8.85
C ILE A 280 -13.92 -7.65 -7.32
N LEU A 281 -13.85 -8.89 -6.86
CA LEU A 281 -13.72 -9.22 -5.44
C LEU A 281 -12.38 -8.68 -4.91
N ARG A 282 -12.41 -7.87 -3.83
CA ARG A 282 -11.22 -7.15 -3.33
C ARG A 282 -11.00 -7.25 -1.84
N VAL A 283 -12.03 -7.26 -1.02
CA VAL A 283 -11.86 -7.24 0.44
C VAL A 283 -12.63 -8.37 1.07
N ALA A 284 -11.92 -9.34 1.63
CA ALA A 284 -12.49 -10.38 2.47
C ALA A 284 -12.48 -9.93 3.93
N SER A 285 -13.57 -10.13 4.64
CA SER A 285 -13.64 -9.95 6.08
C SER A 285 -14.35 -11.12 6.74
N ALA A 286 -13.88 -11.51 7.92
CA ALA A 286 -14.48 -12.56 8.73
C ALA A 286 -14.32 -12.25 10.21
N ARG A 287 -15.28 -12.68 11.03
CA ARG A 287 -15.26 -12.50 12.48
C ARG A 287 -14.79 -13.79 13.16
N LYS A 288 -13.81 -13.66 14.04
CA LYS A 288 -13.40 -14.77 14.90
C LYS A 288 -14.60 -15.20 15.76
N PRO A 289 -14.94 -16.50 15.81
CA PRO A 289 -16.03 -16.97 16.65
C PRO A 289 -15.87 -16.52 18.10
N ALA A 290 -16.96 -16.11 18.74
CA ALA A 290 -17.00 -15.98 20.18
C ALA A 290 -16.88 -17.40 20.76
N ILE A 291 -15.96 -17.61 21.70
CA ILE A 291 -15.84 -18.89 22.39
C ILE A 291 -17.22 -19.21 22.99
N GLY A 292 -17.81 -20.30 22.54
CA GLY A 292 -19.07 -20.82 23.08
C GLY A 292 -18.91 -21.36 24.50
#